data_64bea8e02cab5f654b352498861cc86f
#
_entry.id   64bea8e02cab5f654b352498861cc86f
#
_cell.length_a   1.000
_cell.length_b   1.000
_cell.length_c   1.000
_cell.angle_alpha   90.00
_cell.angle_beta   90.00
_cell.angle_gamma   90.00
#
_symmetry.space_group_name_H-M   'P 1'
#
loop_
_entity.id
_entity.type
_entity.pdbx_description
1 polymer ?
#
loop_
_entity_poly.entity_id
_entity_poly.type
_entity_poly.pdbx_seq_one_letter_code
_entity_poly.pdbx_strand_id
1 'polypeptide(L)'
;MSFSNLGLSDKVLAAVAATGYTTPTPIQEQAIPHVLARRDVLGIAQTGTGKTAAFVLPMLTILEKGRARARMPRTLILEPTRELAAQVKESFDRYGVGQKLNVALLIGGVSFGDQDSKLTRGVDVLIATPGRLLDHTERGGLLLTGVELLVIDEADRMLDMGFIPDIERICKLVPFTRQTLFFTATMPPEIRRITEAFLHNPQKIEVSRPATTAIGVSQFQVSVGREPHEKREMLRRLLRDAKDLQNAIIFCNRKREVALLYKSLQKHGFSVGALHGDMDQSARTAALDQFRKGEIPLLVASDVAARGLDIPTTSHVFNFDVPHHPDDYVHRIGRTGRAGRAGTAISIVTPLDSKSVVAIEKLIGQSIPRAEGNFTPSAEDSEGAPPREHRSREGSRRGRGKPQREREPRRAGGQRHQGGAQESPAPSSTPKPRNEPRRASRETEAEPAADHSHLPAFLLRPVRARV
;
A
#
# COMPACT_ATOMS: atom_id res chain seq x y z
N MET A 1 2.93 8.72 32.88
CA MET A 1 2.14 9.98 32.85
C MET A 1 0.69 9.70 32.46
N SER A 2 -0.24 10.65 32.73
CA SER A 2 -1.65 10.55 32.30
C SER A 2 -1.86 11.42 31.06
N PHE A 3 -2.87 11.11 30.24
CA PHE A 3 -3.28 11.95 29.11
C PHE A 3 -3.61 13.39 29.48
N SER A 4 -4.10 13.65 30.72
CA SER A 4 -4.40 14.98 31.21
C SER A 4 -3.19 15.92 31.24
N ASN A 5 -1.97 15.37 31.30
CA ASN A 5 -0.74 16.16 31.37
C ASN A 5 -0.14 16.48 29.97
N LEU A 6 -0.80 16.05 28.91
CA LEU A 6 -0.28 16.19 27.53
C LEU A 6 -0.78 17.45 26.82
N GLY A 7 -1.68 18.26 27.46
CA GLY A 7 -2.20 19.49 26.85
C GLY A 7 -3.36 19.31 25.88
N LEU A 8 -3.99 18.15 25.88
CA LEU A 8 -5.20 17.88 25.09
C LEU A 8 -6.40 18.64 25.63
N SER A 9 -7.39 18.95 24.76
CA SER A 9 -8.62 19.61 25.19
C SER A 9 -9.52 18.68 26.01
N ASP A 10 -10.39 19.26 26.86
CA ASP A 10 -11.31 18.50 27.72
C ASP A 10 -12.20 17.54 26.90
N LYS A 11 -12.62 17.93 25.72
CA LYS A 11 -13.43 17.08 24.83
C LYS A 11 -12.67 15.83 24.37
N VAL A 12 -11.41 16.02 23.99
CA VAL A 12 -10.53 14.91 23.58
C VAL A 12 -10.20 14.01 24.77
N LEU A 13 -9.94 14.59 25.94
CA LEU A 13 -9.71 13.82 27.17
C LEU A 13 -10.93 12.99 27.56
N ALA A 14 -12.15 13.56 27.47
CA ALA A 14 -13.38 12.82 27.72
C ALA A 14 -13.58 11.66 26.72
N ALA A 15 -13.29 11.89 25.44
CA ALA A 15 -13.36 10.84 24.42
C ALA A 15 -12.34 9.72 24.65
N VAL A 16 -11.11 10.05 25.03
CA VAL A 16 -10.06 9.07 25.39
C VAL A 16 -10.50 8.22 26.60
N ALA A 17 -11.02 8.88 27.65
CA ALA A 17 -11.52 8.20 28.84
C ALA A 17 -12.68 7.23 28.50
N ALA A 18 -13.61 7.64 27.64
CA ALA A 18 -14.71 6.81 27.18
C ALA A 18 -14.26 5.55 26.43
N THR A 19 -13.08 5.54 25.82
CA THR A 19 -12.50 4.35 25.18
C THR A 19 -11.73 3.43 26.12
N GLY A 20 -11.65 3.79 27.44
CA GLY A 20 -10.97 2.99 28.45
C GLY A 20 -9.43 3.15 28.46
N TYR A 21 -8.88 4.07 27.70
CA TYR A 21 -7.44 4.36 27.72
C TYR A 21 -7.10 5.28 28.91
N THR A 22 -6.24 4.81 29.79
CA THR A 22 -5.82 5.53 31.00
C THR A 22 -4.41 6.07 30.90
N THR A 23 -3.53 5.36 30.21
CA THR A 23 -2.11 5.64 30.14
C THR A 23 -1.65 5.81 28.69
N PRO A 24 -0.98 6.92 28.34
CA PRO A 24 -0.44 7.09 26.99
C PRO A 24 0.72 6.11 26.74
N THR A 25 0.85 5.68 25.49
CA THR A 25 2.03 4.93 25.07
C THR A 25 3.26 5.85 24.96
N PRO A 26 4.49 5.32 24.97
CA PRO A 26 5.70 6.16 24.89
C PRO A 26 5.74 7.10 23.68
N ILE A 27 5.24 6.68 22.51
CA ILE A 27 5.17 7.55 21.31
C ILE A 27 4.14 8.66 21.49
N GLN A 28 3.00 8.38 22.14
CA GLN A 28 1.97 9.38 22.43
C GLN A 28 2.45 10.40 23.45
N GLU A 29 3.06 9.94 24.53
CA GLU A 29 3.59 10.79 25.59
C GLU A 29 4.62 11.79 25.06
N GLN A 30 5.52 11.35 24.18
CA GLN A 30 6.56 12.19 23.63
C GLN A 30 6.07 13.06 22.46
N ALA A 31 5.19 12.57 21.58
CA ALA A 31 4.81 13.30 20.37
C ALA A 31 3.73 14.36 20.62
N ILE A 32 2.70 14.04 21.40
CA ILE A 32 1.53 14.92 21.57
C ILE A 32 1.90 16.35 21.97
N PRO A 33 2.77 16.62 22.97
CA PRO A 33 3.12 17.97 23.35
C PRO A 33 3.80 18.76 22.23
N HIS A 34 4.64 18.10 21.41
CA HIS A 34 5.33 18.75 20.29
C HIS A 34 4.37 19.06 19.14
N VAL A 35 3.40 18.17 18.86
CA VAL A 35 2.36 18.43 17.87
C VAL A 35 1.51 19.63 18.27
N LEU A 36 1.09 19.74 19.53
CA LEU A 36 0.34 20.87 20.07
C LEU A 36 1.15 22.17 20.03
N ALA A 37 2.47 22.09 20.24
CA ALA A 37 3.40 23.22 20.11
C ALA A 37 3.71 23.61 18.66
N ARG A 38 3.03 23.01 17.67
CA ARG A 38 3.20 23.30 16.24
C ARG A 38 4.60 23.03 15.70
N ARG A 39 5.34 22.08 16.30
CA ARG A 39 6.64 21.63 15.81
C ARG A 39 6.49 20.46 14.86
N ASP A 40 7.36 20.38 13.88
CA ASP A 40 7.47 19.17 13.07
C ASP A 40 7.93 17.99 13.93
N VAL A 41 7.40 16.81 13.64
CA VAL A 41 7.70 15.58 14.40
C VAL A 41 8.14 14.49 13.43
N LEU A 42 9.24 13.83 13.75
CA LEU A 42 9.70 12.59 13.14
C LEU A 42 9.57 11.47 14.17
N GLY A 43 8.50 10.69 14.06
CA GLY A 43 8.19 9.57 14.94
C GLY A 43 8.65 8.23 14.33
N ILE A 44 9.67 7.61 14.94
CA ILE A 44 10.16 6.29 14.53
C ILE A 44 9.64 5.28 15.53
N ALA A 45 8.63 4.51 15.12
CA ALA A 45 7.98 3.53 15.99
C ALA A 45 7.25 2.45 15.16
N GLN A 46 7.26 1.22 15.64
CA GLN A 46 6.61 0.09 14.97
C GLN A 46 5.09 0.22 14.94
N THR A 47 4.44 -0.55 14.05
CA THR A 47 2.97 -0.65 13.98
C THR A 47 2.44 -1.24 15.30
N GLY A 48 1.31 -0.68 15.79
CA GLY A 48 0.70 -1.11 17.06
C GLY A 48 1.26 -0.41 18.31
N THR A 49 2.18 0.54 18.19
CA THR A 49 2.69 1.36 19.30
C THR A 49 1.79 2.54 19.66
N GLY A 50 0.71 2.77 18.90
CA GLY A 50 -0.22 3.88 19.13
C GLY A 50 0.09 5.15 18.34
N LYS A 51 0.85 5.07 17.23
CA LYS A 51 1.17 6.22 16.35
C LYS A 51 -0.07 6.99 15.91
N THR A 52 -1.12 6.29 15.49
CA THR A 52 -2.36 6.92 15.02
C THR A 52 -2.95 7.86 16.05
N ALA A 53 -3.07 7.43 17.30
CA ALA A 53 -3.56 8.30 18.37
C ALA A 53 -2.56 9.42 18.71
N ALA A 54 -1.25 9.21 18.51
CA ALA A 54 -0.23 10.23 18.75
C ALA A 54 -0.38 11.47 17.83
N PHE A 55 -0.96 11.31 16.63
CA PHE A 55 -1.30 12.46 15.78
C PHE A 55 -2.79 12.82 15.79
N VAL A 56 -3.73 11.87 15.88
CA VAL A 56 -5.18 12.15 15.85
C VAL A 56 -5.61 12.98 17.05
N LEU A 57 -5.18 12.62 18.28
CA LEU A 57 -5.60 13.33 19.49
C LEU A 57 -5.20 14.82 19.52
N PRO A 58 -3.94 15.19 19.26
CA PRO A 58 -3.57 16.61 19.22
C PRO A 58 -4.19 17.32 18.02
N MET A 59 -4.37 16.64 16.86
CA MET A 59 -5.08 17.23 15.70
C MET A 59 -6.51 17.61 16.06
N LEU A 60 -7.25 16.75 16.74
CA LEU A 60 -8.61 17.06 17.22
C LEU A 60 -8.62 18.31 18.11
N THR A 61 -7.68 18.43 19.03
CA THR A 61 -7.53 19.62 19.89
C THR A 61 -7.25 20.89 19.06
N ILE A 62 -6.36 20.80 18.07
CA ILE A 62 -5.99 21.91 17.20
C ILE A 62 -7.18 22.35 16.32
N LEU A 63 -7.96 21.40 15.82
CA LEU A 63 -9.04 21.62 14.86
C LEU A 63 -10.34 22.10 15.49
N GLU A 64 -10.45 22.16 16.81
CA GLU A 64 -11.61 22.75 17.51
C GLU A 64 -11.87 24.21 17.08
N LYS A 65 -10.82 24.91 16.68
CA LYS A 65 -10.89 26.30 16.20
C LYS A 65 -10.78 26.35 14.68
N GLY A 66 -11.57 27.24 14.09
CA GLY A 66 -11.56 27.47 12.64
C GLY A 66 -12.50 26.52 11.86
N ARG A 67 -12.55 26.71 10.55
CA ARG A 67 -13.35 25.90 9.61
C ARG A 67 -12.63 25.77 8.28
N ALA A 68 -12.83 24.65 7.62
CA ALA A 68 -12.36 24.44 6.27
C ALA A 68 -13.07 25.34 5.25
N ARG A 69 -12.36 25.67 4.16
CA ARG A 69 -12.92 26.30 2.98
C ARG A 69 -13.28 25.24 1.95
N ALA A 70 -14.23 25.55 1.07
CA ALA A 70 -14.59 24.66 -0.03
C ALA A 70 -13.34 24.26 -0.84
N ARG A 71 -13.15 22.97 -1.09
CA ARG A 71 -12.03 22.37 -1.83
C ARG A 71 -10.62 22.61 -1.25
N MET A 72 -10.52 23.18 -0.06
CA MET A 72 -9.25 23.50 0.62
C MET A 72 -9.23 22.85 2.02
N PRO A 73 -8.74 21.61 2.14
CA PRO A 73 -8.63 20.96 3.44
C PRO A 73 -7.63 21.70 4.33
N ARG A 74 -7.89 21.69 5.64
CA ARG A 74 -6.99 22.26 6.65
C ARG A 74 -5.86 21.27 7.00
N THR A 75 -6.17 19.99 6.96
CA THR A 75 -5.20 18.94 7.25
C THR A 75 -5.24 17.86 6.18
N LEU A 76 -4.07 17.31 5.90
CA LEU A 76 -3.87 16.21 4.96
C LEU A 76 -3.13 15.08 5.65
N ILE A 77 -3.68 13.87 5.56
CA ILE A 77 -3.05 12.65 6.05
C ILE A 77 -2.84 11.70 4.86
N LEU A 78 -1.61 11.29 4.65
CA LEU A 78 -1.23 10.33 3.62
C LEU A 78 -1.09 8.94 4.24
N GLU A 79 -1.77 7.98 3.64
CA GLU A 79 -1.77 6.58 4.02
C GLU A 79 -1.39 5.69 2.83
N PRO A 80 -0.60 4.63 3.03
CA PRO A 80 -0.19 3.75 1.92
C PRO A 80 -1.35 2.95 1.34
N THR A 81 -2.37 2.64 2.14
CA THR A 81 -3.48 1.78 1.73
C THR A 81 -4.84 2.36 2.10
N ARG A 82 -5.88 1.89 1.38
CA ARG A 82 -7.28 2.30 1.60
C ARG A 82 -7.77 1.93 2.99
N GLU A 83 -7.34 0.78 3.46
CA GLU A 83 -7.72 0.21 4.76
C GLU A 83 -7.12 1.02 5.90
N LEU A 84 -5.84 1.42 5.81
CA LEU A 84 -5.22 2.31 6.78
C LEU A 84 -5.92 3.67 6.81
N ALA A 85 -6.21 4.25 5.65
CA ALA A 85 -6.97 5.48 5.55
C ALA A 85 -8.35 5.37 6.24
N ALA A 86 -9.04 4.23 6.08
CA ALA A 86 -10.32 3.96 6.76
C ALA A 86 -10.14 3.86 8.27
N GLN A 87 -9.09 3.19 8.77
CA GLN A 87 -8.81 3.06 10.21
C GLN A 87 -8.47 4.42 10.87
N VAL A 88 -7.73 5.26 10.16
CA VAL A 88 -7.48 6.63 10.63
C VAL A 88 -8.81 7.41 10.72
N LYS A 89 -9.69 7.27 9.72
CA LYS A 89 -11.02 7.86 9.79
C LYS A 89 -11.82 7.36 10.98
N GLU A 90 -11.85 6.04 11.23
CA GLU A 90 -12.51 5.46 12.41
C GLU A 90 -11.95 6.02 13.72
N SER A 91 -10.63 6.32 13.77
CA SER A 91 -10.02 6.97 14.92
C SER A 91 -10.53 8.41 15.11
N PHE A 92 -10.67 9.18 14.03
CA PHE A 92 -11.31 10.51 14.09
C PHE A 92 -12.77 10.42 14.53
N ASP A 93 -13.54 9.46 14.03
CA ASP A 93 -14.94 9.25 14.42
C ASP A 93 -15.03 8.88 15.92
N ARG A 94 -14.12 8.04 16.41
CA ARG A 94 -14.07 7.57 17.81
C ARG A 94 -13.68 8.66 18.79
N TYR A 95 -12.61 9.40 18.50
CA TYR A 95 -12.08 10.41 19.43
C TYR A 95 -12.65 11.81 19.19
N GLY A 96 -13.26 12.06 18.03
CA GLY A 96 -13.87 13.33 17.67
C GLY A 96 -15.35 13.45 18.04
N VAL A 97 -15.86 12.58 18.93
CA VAL A 97 -17.25 12.62 19.38
C VAL A 97 -17.57 14.00 19.98
N GLY A 98 -18.66 14.62 19.54
CA GLY A 98 -19.05 15.98 19.97
C GLY A 98 -18.31 17.13 19.27
N GLN A 99 -17.43 16.85 18.32
CA GLN A 99 -16.80 17.86 17.45
C GLN A 99 -17.47 17.89 16.08
N LYS A 100 -17.63 19.10 15.53
CA LYS A 100 -18.23 19.28 14.17
C LYS A 100 -17.13 19.36 13.12
N LEU A 101 -16.43 18.23 12.89
CA LEU A 101 -15.38 18.12 11.91
C LEU A 101 -15.84 17.33 10.68
N ASN A 102 -15.53 17.85 9.51
CA ASN A 102 -15.76 17.18 8.24
C ASN A 102 -14.51 16.36 7.87
N VAL A 103 -14.60 15.04 7.99
CA VAL A 103 -13.52 14.11 7.63
C VAL A 103 -13.87 13.40 6.32
N ALA A 104 -13.00 13.49 5.32
CA ALA A 104 -13.19 12.80 4.04
C ALA A 104 -12.04 11.85 3.71
N LEU A 105 -12.39 10.78 2.99
CA LEU A 105 -11.45 9.82 2.44
C LEU A 105 -11.33 10.02 0.92
N LEU A 106 -10.08 10.12 0.42
CA LEU A 106 -9.75 10.01 -1.00
C LEU A 106 -8.95 8.74 -1.25
N ILE A 107 -9.66 7.70 -1.60
CA ILE A 107 -9.09 6.36 -1.82
C ILE A 107 -9.54 5.82 -3.19
N GLY A 108 -8.70 5.00 -3.80
CA GLY A 108 -9.04 4.34 -5.05
C GLY A 108 -10.20 3.35 -4.89
N GLY A 109 -10.87 3.01 -6.00
CA GLY A 109 -11.98 2.04 -6.00
C GLY A 109 -13.32 2.60 -5.51
N VAL A 110 -13.42 3.91 -5.29
CA VAL A 110 -14.65 4.64 -4.94
C VAL A 110 -14.92 5.67 -6.04
N SER A 111 -16.21 5.97 -6.31
CA SER A 111 -16.63 6.95 -7.31
C SER A 111 -15.98 8.32 -7.07
N PHE A 112 -15.52 8.97 -8.15
CA PHE A 112 -15.02 10.34 -8.09
C PHE A 112 -16.09 11.33 -7.67
N GLY A 113 -17.33 11.20 -8.20
CA GLY A 113 -18.42 12.12 -7.92
C GLY A 113 -18.79 12.20 -6.43
N ASP A 114 -18.77 11.04 -5.73
CA ASP A 114 -19.04 10.99 -4.29
C ASP A 114 -17.95 11.70 -3.48
N GLN A 115 -16.71 11.60 -3.94
CA GLN A 115 -15.57 12.25 -3.30
C GLN A 115 -15.58 13.76 -3.57
N ASP A 116 -15.86 14.20 -4.81
CA ASP A 116 -15.94 15.61 -5.21
C ASP A 116 -17.05 16.37 -4.45
N SER A 117 -18.20 15.72 -4.24
CA SER A 117 -19.29 16.33 -3.47
C SER A 117 -18.90 16.64 -2.02
N LYS A 118 -18.09 15.78 -1.39
CA LYS A 118 -17.56 16.00 -0.04
C LYS A 118 -16.55 17.15 -0.03
N LEU A 119 -15.62 17.17 -1.00
CA LEU A 119 -14.61 18.23 -1.12
C LEU A 119 -15.25 19.61 -1.31
N THR A 120 -16.31 19.70 -2.10
CA THR A 120 -17.03 20.96 -2.37
C THR A 120 -17.69 21.55 -1.12
N ARG A 121 -18.14 20.69 -0.17
CA ARG A 121 -18.72 21.15 1.11
C ARG A 121 -17.67 21.71 2.07
N GLY A 122 -16.38 21.49 1.82
CA GLY A 122 -15.27 21.81 2.71
C GLY A 122 -14.97 20.64 3.67
N VAL A 123 -13.68 20.33 3.78
CA VAL A 123 -13.16 19.18 4.56
C VAL A 123 -12.10 19.68 5.53
N ASP A 124 -12.29 19.45 6.83
CA ASP A 124 -11.30 19.81 7.85
C ASP A 124 -10.13 18.83 7.82
N VAL A 125 -10.43 17.52 7.69
CA VAL A 125 -9.45 16.45 7.64
C VAL A 125 -9.61 15.65 6.36
N LEU A 126 -8.61 15.68 5.52
CA LEU A 126 -8.52 14.87 4.30
C LEU A 126 -7.54 13.72 4.51
N ILE A 127 -8.03 12.50 4.43
CA ILE A 127 -7.22 11.28 4.53
C ILE A 127 -7.17 10.66 3.13
N ALA A 128 -5.96 10.42 2.60
CA ALA A 128 -5.82 10.03 1.21
C ALA A 128 -4.72 9.00 0.97
N THR A 129 -4.90 8.17 -0.07
CA THR A 129 -3.78 7.45 -0.67
C THR A 129 -3.11 8.34 -1.74
N PRO A 130 -1.74 8.31 -1.87
CA PRO A 130 -1.01 9.27 -2.69
C PRO A 130 -1.52 9.42 -4.12
N GLY A 131 -1.65 8.33 -4.88
CA GLY A 131 -2.10 8.37 -6.27
C GLY A 131 -3.50 8.98 -6.42
N ARG A 132 -4.45 8.63 -5.54
CA ARG A 132 -5.83 9.16 -5.60
C ARG A 132 -5.90 10.66 -5.28
N LEU A 133 -5.06 11.11 -4.36
CA LEU A 133 -4.93 12.53 -4.06
C LEU A 133 -4.46 13.32 -5.28
N LEU A 134 -3.41 12.83 -5.95
CA LEU A 134 -2.87 13.46 -7.16
C LEU A 134 -3.91 13.49 -8.29
N ASP A 135 -4.67 12.41 -8.50
CA ASP A 135 -5.77 12.38 -9.47
C ASP A 135 -6.79 13.53 -9.27
N HIS A 136 -7.16 13.82 -8.01
CA HIS A 136 -8.09 14.92 -7.69
C HIS A 136 -7.45 16.29 -7.83
N THR A 137 -6.17 16.45 -7.51
CA THR A 137 -5.45 17.73 -7.68
C THR A 137 -5.26 18.06 -9.17
N GLU A 138 -4.91 17.10 -10.00
CA GLU A 138 -4.73 17.24 -11.44
C GLU A 138 -6.04 17.62 -12.16
N ARG A 139 -7.17 17.12 -11.67
CA ARG A 139 -8.50 17.49 -12.18
C ARG A 139 -8.98 18.87 -11.71
N GLY A 140 -8.21 19.57 -10.87
CA GLY A 140 -8.59 20.89 -10.34
C GLY A 140 -9.73 20.84 -9.31
N GLY A 141 -10.15 19.66 -8.86
CA GLY A 141 -11.19 19.49 -7.85
C GLY A 141 -10.73 19.77 -6.42
N LEU A 142 -9.41 19.83 -6.19
CA LEU A 142 -8.79 19.95 -4.87
C LEU A 142 -7.61 20.91 -4.89
N LEU A 143 -7.57 21.83 -3.94
CA LEU A 143 -6.48 22.77 -3.73
C LEU A 143 -5.82 22.50 -2.38
N LEU A 144 -4.52 22.21 -2.40
CA LEU A 144 -3.75 21.89 -1.18
C LEU A 144 -3.14 23.12 -0.51
N THR A 145 -3.35 24.31 -1.06
CA THR A 145 -2.80 25.58 -0.56
C THR A 145 -3.36 26.01 0.80
N GLY A 146 -4.43 25.37 1.27
CA GLY A 146 -5.03 25.60 2.59
C GLY A 146 -4.54 24.63 3.68
N VAL A 147 -3.63 23.71 3.36
CA VAL A 147 -3.16 22.71 4.33
C VAL A 147 -2.22 23.35 5.35
N GLU A 148 -2.64 23.32 6.62
CA GLU A 148 -1.92 23.82 7.77
C GLU A 148 -1.09 22.69 8.45
N LEU A 149 -1.52 21.42 8.30
CA LEU A 149 -0.91 20.26 8.90
C LEU A 149 -0.91 19.07 7.94
N LEU A 150 0.27 18.52 7.71
CA LEU A 150 0.50 17.33 6.87
C LEU A 150 0.96 16.18 7.77
N VAL A 151 0.31 15.03 7.65
CA VAL A 151 0.75 13.77 8.25
C VAL A 151 1.13 12.80 7.14
N ILE A 152 2.29 12.18 7.28
CA ILE A 152 2.74 11.07 6.43
C ILE A 152 2.93 9.89 7.37
N ASP A 153 2.02 8.91 7.34
CA ASP A 153 2.11 7.72 8.19
C ASP A 153 2.56 6.50 7.39
N GLU A 154 3.27 5.59 8.03
CA GLU A 154 3.85 4.40 7.42
C GLU A 154 4.66 4.68 6.14
N ALA A 155 5.58 5.65 6.23
CA ALA A 155 6.33 6.15 5.06
C ALA A 155 7.27 5.09 4.46
N ASP A 156 7.88 4.25 5.26
CA ASP A 156 8.68 3.09 4.80
C ASP A 156 7.84 2.14 3.95
N ARG A 157 6.60 1.96 4.30
CA ARG A 157 5.68 1.17 3.50
C ARG A 157 5.29 1.86 2.19
N MET A 158 5.15 3.19 2.20
CA MET A 158 4.95 3.94 0.97
C MET A 158 6.17 3.83 0.05
N LEU A 159 7.37 3.72 0.61
CA LEU A 159 8.60 3.41 -0.13
C LEU A 159 8.51 2.04 -0.81
N ASP A 160 8.16 0.99 -0.06
CA ASP A 160 7.99 -0.38 -0.59
C ASP A 160 6.98 -0.45 -1.75
N MET A 161 5.96 0.41 -1.71
CA MET A 161 4.92 0.51 -2.74
C MET A 161 5.29 1.43 -3.91
N GLY A 162 6.45 2.07 -3.87
CA GLY A 162 6.92 2.96 -4.93
C GLY A 162 6.28 4.36 -4.92
N PHE A 163 5.66 4.79 -3.82
CA PHE A 163 4.96 6.09 -3.72
C PHE A 163 5.88 7.27 -3.36
N ILE A 164 7.18 7.06 -3.27
CA ILE A 164 8.12 8.13 -2.93
C ILE A 164 8.02 9.33 -3.88
N PRO A 165 8.00 9.16 -5.22
CA PRO A 165 7.81 10.28 -6.15
C PRO A 165 6.50 11.03 -5.94
N ASP A 166 5.42 10.31 -5.61
CA ASP A 166 4.11 10.90 -5.35
C ASP A 166 4.12 11.74 -4.07
N ILE A 167 4.76 11.24 -3.00
CA ILE A 167 4.93 11.98 -1.74
C ILE A 167 5.72 13.26 -1.96
N GLU A 168 6.84 13.20 -2.67
CA GLU A 168 7.65 14.39 -3.00
C GLU A 168 6.83 15.43 -3.78
N ARG A 169 6.02 14.97 -4.73
CA ARG A 169 5.13 15.81 -5.51
C ARG A 169 4.05 16.46 -4.65
N ILE A 170 3.41 15.70 -3.76
CA ILE A 170 2.40 16.21 -2.82
C ILE A 170 3.02 17.23 -1.87
N CYS A 171 4.20 16.94 -1.31
CA CYS A 171 4.91 17.86 -0.42
C CYS A 171 5.23 19.22 -1.06
N LYS A 172 5.39 19.28 -2.38
CA LYS A 172 5.59 20.52 -3.15
C LYS A 172 4.29 21.27 -3.41
N LEU A 173 3.13 20.60 -3.36
CA LEU A 173 1.80 21.22 -3.59
C LEU A 173 1.20 21.83 -2.32
N VAL A 174 1.66 21.45 -1.14
CA VAL A 174 1.21 22.00 0.15
C VAL A 174 2.10 23.19 0.58
N PRO A 175 1.56 24.16 1.37
CA PRO A 175 2.34 25.33 1.81
C PRO A 175 3.62 24.94 2.57
N PHE A 176 4.69 25.71 2.36
CA PHE A 176 5.94 25.52 3.10
C PHE A 176 5.77 25.77 4.62
N THR A 177 4.85 26.66 5.00
CA THR A 177 4.59 27.03 6.40
C THR A 177 3.78 25.98 7.19
N ARG A 178 3.39 24.86 6.53
CA ARG A 178 2.68 23.78 7.21
C ARG A 178 3.50 23.16 8.33
N GLN A 179 2.83 22.61 9.29
CA GLN A 179 3.43 21.64 10.23
C GLN A 179 3.45 20.26 9.57
N THR A 180 4.56 19.52 9.68
CA THR A 180 4.68 18.16 9.13
C THR A 180 4.92 17.13 10.24
N LEU A 181 4.08 16.10 10.27
CA LEU A 181 4.21 14.95 11.15
C LEU A 181 4.57 13.73 10.29
N PHE A 182 5.70 13.14 10.54
CA PHE A 182 6.20 12.03 9.74
C PHE A 182 6.40 10.80 10.62
N PHE A 183 5.68 9.72 10.32
CA PHE A 183 5.75 8.48 11.08
C PHE A 183 6.23 7.34 10.19
N THR A 184 7.16 6.55 10.70
CA THR A 184 7.75 5.41 10.01
C THR A 184 8.21 4.36 11.02
N ALA A 185 8.31 3.08 10.63
CA ALA A 185 8.89 2.06 11.49
C ALA A 185 10.39 1.92 11.24
N THR A 186 10.87 2.16 10.02
CA THR A 186 12.27 2.05 9.61
C THR A 186 12.75 3.35 8.95
N MET A 187 14.08 3.55 8.91
CA MET A 187 14.70 4.77 8.37
C MET A 187 15.74 4.43 7.28
N PRO A 188 15.31 3.86 6.13
CA PRO A 188 16.19 3.66 4.99
C PRO A 188 16.68 5.00 4.40
N PRO A 189 17.73 5.00 3.56
CA PRO A 189 18.30 6.22 2.99
C PRO A 189 17.30 7.12 2.26
N GLU A 190 16.35 6.53 1.56
CA GLU A 190 15.31 7.25 0.80
C GLU A 190 14.36 8.00 1.73
N ILE A 191 13.94 7.38 2.85
CA ILE A 191 13.09 8.02 3.86
C ILE A 191 13.85 9.14 4.56
N ARG A 192 15.15 8.94 4.86
CA ARG A 192 16.00 9.98 5.43
C ARG A 192 16.06 11.19 4.51
N ARG A 193 16.29 10.98 3.21
CA ARG A 193 16.32 12.05 2.21
C ARG A 193 15.02 12.88 2.18
N ILE A 194 13.86 12.22 2.26
CA ILE A 194 12.56 12.90 2.30
C ILE A 194 12.41 13.71 3.59
N THR A 195 12.75 13.13 4.73
CA THR A 195 12.62 13.83 6.01
C THR A 195 13.53 15.06 6.08
N GLU A 196 14.74 14.96 5.58
CA GLU A 196 15.68 16.10 5.48
C GLU A 196 15.20 17.19 4.50
N ALA A 197 14.51 16.81 3.41
CA ALA A 197 14.03 17.75 2.40
C ALA A 197 12.73 18.49 2.81
N PHE A 198 11.85 17.87 3.60
CA PHE A 198 10.49 18.38 3.80
C PHE A 198 10.09 18.66 5.24
N LEU A 199 10.90 18.31 6.23
CA LEU A 199 10.67 18.65 7.64
C LEU A 199 11.56 19.81 8.08
N HIS A 200 11.03 20.68 8.94
CA HIS A 200 11.73 21.86 9.45
C HIS A 200 12.07 21.67 10.92
N ASN A 201 13.34 21.46 11.22
CA ASN A 201 13.86 21.24 12.58
C ASN A 201 12.96 20.30 13.41
N PRO A 202 12.70 19.07 12.92
CA PRO A 202 11.74 18.17 13.53
C PRO A 202 12.21 17.70 14.90
N GLN A 203 11.25 17.52 15.80
CA GLN A 203 11.51 16.75 17.01
C GLN A 203 11.57 15.26 16.64
N LYS A 204 12.76 14.68 16.72
CA LYS A 204 12.95 13.24 16.50
C LYS A 204 12.54 12.49 17.76
N ILE A 205 11.62 11.56 17.61
CA ILE A 205 11.14 10.66 18.66
C ILE A 205 11.36 9.23 18.17
N GLU A 206 12.17 8.49 18.86
CA GLU A 206 12.49 7.10 18.50
C GLU A 206 12.09 6.20 19.66
N VAL A 207 11.00 5.47 19.44
CA VAL A 207 10.53 4.46 20.40
C VAL A 207 11.03 3.12 19.92
N SER A 208 12.26 2.82 20.32
CA SER A 208 12.85 1.49 20.08
C SER A 208 12.11 0.47 20.94
N ARG A 209 11.33 -0.42 20.31
CA ARG A 209 11.43 -1.79 20.79
C ARG A 209 12.68 -2.36 20.16
N PRO A 210 13.53 -3.06 20.93
CA PRO A 210 14.56 -3.88 20.31
C PRO A 210 13.89 -4.71 19.22
N ALA A 211 14.61 -5.03 18.14
CA ALA A 211 14.20 -6.01 17.14
C ALA A 211 14.08 -7.43 17.77
N THR A 212 13.65 -7.46 19.01
CA THR A 212 13.23 -8.66 19.71
C THR A 212 11.99 -9.15 18.98
N THR A 213 12.14 -10.26 18.29
CA THR A 213 11.07 -11.20 17.99
C THR A 213 9.96 -11.00 19.00
N ALA A 214 8.74 -10.81 18.52
CA ALA A 214 7.57 -10.56 19.38
C ALA A 214 7.68 -11.51 20.59
N ILE A 215 7.98 -10.95 21.76
CA ILE A 215 8.09 -11.71 23.01
C ILE A 215 6.79 -12.49 23.13
N GLY A 216 6.85 -13.83 23.09
CA GLY A 216 5.67 -14.70 23.12
C GLY A 216 5.27 -15.32 21.77
N VAL A 217 6.06 -15.17 20.69
CA VAL A 217 5.82 -15.90 19.43
C VAL A 217 6.79 -17.08 19.30
N SER A 218 6.25 -18.29 19.35
CA SER A 218 6.97 -19.52 19.01
C SER A 218 7.14 -19.60 17.49
N GLN A 219 8.37 -19.70 17.01
CA GLN A 219 8.68 -19.68 15.59
C GLN A 219 9.20 -21.04 15.15
N PHE A 220 8.75 -21.52 13.99
CA PHE A 220 9.16 -22.80 13.42
C PHE A 220 9.31 -22.69 11.91
N GLN A 221 10.18 -23.55 11.35
CA GLN A 221 10.26 -23.75 9.91
C GLN A 221 10.06 -25.22 9.54
N VAL A 222 9.35 -25.45 8.43
CA VAL A 222 9.11 -26.80 7.89
C VAL A 222 9.64 -26.82 6.46
N SER A 223 10.53 -27.78 6.19
CA SER A 223 11.13 -27.94 4.86
C SER A 223 10.24 -28.79 3.96
N VAL A 224 10.06 -28.34 2.72
CA VAL A 224 9.33 -29.05 1.66
C VAL A 224 10.17 -29.10 0.39
N GLY A 225 9.77 -29.93 -0.57
CA GLY A 225 10.38 -29.99 -1.89
C GLY A 225 10.16 -28.71 -2.71
N ARG A 226 10.45 -28.77 -4.01
CA ARG A 226 10.34 -27.62 -4.93
C ARG A 226 8.97 -27.48 -5.57
N GLU A 227 8.16 -28.53 -5.48
CA GLU A 227 6.88 -28.58 -6.20
C GLU A 227 5.78 -27.78 -5.49
N PRO A 228 5.02 -26.95 -6.20
CA PRO A 228 3.97 -26.13 -5.59
C PRO A 228 2.87 -26.94 -4.88
N HIS A 229 2.63 -28.19 -5.29
CA HIS A 229 1.63 -29.03 -4.66
C HIS A 229 2.08 -29.49 -3.27
N GLU A 230 3.38 -29.75 -3.06
CA GLU A 230 3.94 -30.15 -1.76
C GLU A 230 3.76 -29.07 -0.70
N LYS A 231 3.95 -27.81 -1.07
CA LYS A 231 3.68 -26.67 -0.16
C LYS A 231 2.21 -26.63 0.27
N ARG A 232 1.27 -26.82 -0.67
CA ARG A 232 -0.16 -26.80 -0.37
C ARG A 232 -0.59 -27.99 0.48
N GLU A 233 -0.05 -29.15 0.22
CA GLU A 233 -0.28 -30.35 1.03
C GLU A 233 0.25 -30.15 2.45
N MET A 234 1.49 -29.67 2.58
CA MET A 234 2.09 -29.38 3.87
C MET A 234 1.27 -28.38 4.68
N LEU A 235 0.82 -27.29 4.05
CA LEU A 235 -0.03 -26.31 4.73
C LEU A 235 -1.33 -26.94 5.24
N ARG A 236 -2.02 -27.75 4.41
CA ARG A 236 -3.27 -28.42 4.83
C ARG A 236 -3.04 -29.34 6.02
N ARG A 237 -1.90 -30.04 6.04
CA ARG A 237 -1.51 -30.89 7.17
C ARG A 237 -1.25 -30.05 8.41
N LEU A 238 -0.43 -28.99 8.32
CA LEU A 238 -0.17 -28.08 9.44
C LEU A 238 -1.44 -27.49 10.02
N LEU A 239 -2.41 -27.12 9.17
CA LEU A 239 -3.72 -26.59 9.60
C LEU A 239 -4.59 -27.64 10.32
N ARG A 240 -4.50 -28.92 9.94
CA ARG A 240 -5.22 -30.02 10.61
C ARG A 240 -4.57 -30.43 11.93
N ASP A 241 -3.23 -30.41 11.97
CA ASP A 241 -2.45 -30.87 13.11
C ASP A 241 -2.34 -29.81 14.23
N ALA A 242 -2.61 -28.54 13.91
CA ALA A 242 -2.54 -27.45 14.88
C ALA A 242 -3.71 -27.51 15.88
N LYS A 243 -3.47 -28.09 17.07
CA LYS A 243 -4.49 -28.31 18.11
C LYS A 243 -5.05 -27.02 18.70
N ASP A 244 -4.24 -25.95 18.76
CA ASP A 244 -4.61 -24.67 19.37
C ASP A 244 -4.99 -23.60 18.32
N LEU A 245 -5.29 -24.03 17.08
CA LEU A 245 -5.66 -23.14 16.00
C LEU A 245 -7.07 -22.57 16.22
N GLN A 246 -7.13 -21.29 16.64
CA GLN A 246 -8.38 -20.55 16.73
C GLN A 246 -8.63 -19.78 15.44
N ASN A 247 -7.64 -19.03 15.00
CA ASN A 247 -7.64 -18.27 13.76
C ASN A 247 -6.21 -18.12 13.24
N ALA A 248 -6.07 -17.96 11.92
CA ALA A 248 -4.75 -17.80 11.32
C ALA A 248 -4.76 -16.87 10.10
N ILE A 249 -3.60 -16.22 9.90
CA ILE A 249 -3.30 -15.56 8.62
C ILE A 249 -2.25 -16.39 7.90
N ILE A 250 -2.49 -16.63 6.61
CA ILE A 250 -1.62 -17.36 5.71
C ILE A 250 -1.06 -16.39 4.68
N PHE A 251 0.24 -16.15 4.72
CA PHE A 251 0.90 -15.17 3.86
C PHE A 251 1.46 -15.79 2.60
N CYS A 252 1.14 -15.18 1.45
CA CYS A 252 1.71 -15.47 0.14
C CYS A 252 2.38 -14.21 -0.42
N ASN A 253 3.52 -14.38 -1.12
CA ASN A 253 4.25 -13.27 -1.74
C ASN A 253 3.51 -12.66 -2.95
N ARG A 254 2.66 -13.42 -3.62
CA ARG A 254 2.00 -13.00 -4.87
C ARG A 254 0.49 -13.12 -4.79
N LYS A 255 -0.23 -12.11 -5.33
CA LYS A 255 -1.69 -12.11 -5.40
C LYS A 255 -2.29 -13.33 -6.12
N ARG A 256 -1.60 -13.87 -7.14
CA ARG A 256 -2.03 -15.10 -7.86
C ARG A 256 -1.99 -16.31 -6.95
N GLU A 257 -0.96 -16.43 -6.11
CA GLU A 257 -0.84 -17.52 -5.13
C GLU A 257 -1.93 -17.43 -4.07
N VAL A 258 -2.29 -16.23 -3.61
CA VAL A 258 -3.42 -16.03 -2.70
C VAL A 258 -4.70 -16.62 -3.30
N ALA A 259 -5.02 -16.29 -4.55
CA ALA A 259 -6.23 -16.78 -5.21
C ALA A 259 -6.22 -18.31 -5.45
N LEU A 260 -5.06 -18.88 -5.79
CA LEU A 260 -4.89 -20.33 -5.99
C LEU A 260 -5.00 -21.07 -4.66
N LEU A 261 -4.34 -20.58 -3.63
CA LEU A 261 -4.36 -21.19 -2.30
C LEU A 261 -5.74 -21.13 -1.66
N TYR A 262 -6.43 -19.99 -1.78
CA TYR A 262 -7.81 -19.83 -1.35
C TYR A 262 -8.72 -20.90 -1.95
N LYS A 263 -8.72 -21.04 -3.29
CA LYS A 263 -9.50 -22.07 -4.00
C LYS A 263 -9.12 -23.48 -3.56
N SER A 264 -7.82 -23.74 -3.36
CA SER A 264 -7.33 -25.05 -2.90
C SER A 264 -7.86 -25.38 -1.51
N LEU A 265 -7.79 -24.45 -0.56
CA LEU A 265 -8.26 -24.66 0.81
C LEU A 265 -9.79 -24.86 0.85
N GLN A 266 -10.55 -24.06 0.10
CA GLN A 266 -12.01 -24.24 -0.02
C GLN A 266 -12.36 -25.64 -0.56
N LYS A 267 -11.68 -26.10 -1.64
CA LYS A 267 -11.89 -27.43 -2.21
C LYS A 267 -11.68 -28.55 -1.18
N HIS A 268 -10.79 -28.34 -0.20
CA HIS A 268 -10.47 -29.31 0.85
C HIS A 268 -11.25 -29.06 2.15
N GLY A 269 -12.34 -28.29 2.09
CA GLY A 269 -13.30 -28.15 3.20
C GLY A 269 -12.90 -27.14 4.28
N PHE A 270 -11.88 -26.28 4.05
CA PHE A 270 -11.52 -25.24 5.01
C PHE A 270 -12.41 -24.00 4.85
N SER A 271 -12.89 -23.45 5.98
CA SER A 271 -13.52 -22.13 6.01
C SER A 271 -12.44 -21.06 5.95
N VAL A 272 -12.33 -20.36 4.81
CA VAL A 272 -11.23 -19.47 4.51
C VAL A 272 -11.68 -18.26 3.71
N GLY A 273 -11.10 -17.09 4.00
CA GLY A 273 -11.22 -15.87 3.22
C GLY A 273 -9.92 -15.55 2.46
N ALA A 274 -10.02 -14.69 1.45
CA ALA A 274 -8.88 -14.19 0.70
C ALA A 274 -8.77 -12.67 0.81
N LEU A 275 -7.52 -12.15 0.75
CA LEU A 275 -7.27 -10.72 0.77
C LEU A 275 -6.09 -10.38 -0.17
N HIS A 276 -6.39 -9.76 -1.33
CA HIS A 276 -5.38 -9.34 -2.30
C HIS A 276 -5.82 -8.11 -3.10
N GLY A 277 -4.86 -7.47 -3.77
CA GLY A 277 -5.07 -6.17 -4.42
C GLY A 277 -6.10 -6.13 -5.56
N ASP A 278 -6.38 -7.27 -6.20
CA ASP A 278 -7.34 -7.34 -7.33
C ASP A 278 -8.80 -7.52 -6.88
N MET A 279 -9.07 -7.63 -5.58
CA MET A 279 -10.42 -7.72 -5.06
C MET A 279 -11.09 -6.35 -5.03
N ASP A 280 -12.40 -6.33 -5.27
CA ASP A 280 -13.20 -5.14 -5.06
C ASP A 280 -13.18 -4.72 -3.57
N GLN A 281 -13.28 -3.42 -3.31
CA GLN A 281 -13.17 -2.89 -1.94
C GLN A 281 -14.25 -3.45 -1.02
N SER A 282 -15.47 -3.63 -1.52
CA SER A 282 -16.58 -4.24 -0.77
C SER A 282 -16.29 -5.69 -0.36
N ALA A 283 -15.74 -6.49 -1.28
CA ALA A 283 -15.37 -7.88 -1.00
C ALA A 283 -14.20 -7.97 0.02
N ARG A 284 -13.24 -7.05 -0.04
CA ARG A 284 -12.14 -6.96 0.92
C ARG A 284 -12.64 -6.62 2.32
N THR A 285 -13.51 -5.61 2.42
CA THR A 285 -14.12 -5.21 3.70
C THR A 285 -14.93 -6.37 4.28
N ALA A 286 -15.77 -7.03 3.47
CA ALA A 286 -16.57 -8.18 3.91
C ALA A 286 -15.69 -9.33 4.43
N ALA A 287 -14.60 -9.69 3.72
CA ALA A 287 -13.70 -10.75 4.17
C ALA A 287 -13.02 -10.42 5.51
N LEU A 288 -12.61 -9.16 5.70
CA LEU A 288 -12.02 -8.69 6.95
C LEU A 288 -13.04 -8.71 8.11
N ASP A 289 -14.26 -8.27 7.86
CA ASP A 289 -15.31 -8.24 8.87
C ASP A 289 -15.72 -9.65 9.29
N GLN A 290 -15.83 -10.59 8.35
CA GLN A 290 -16.06 -12.00 8.64
C GLN A 290 -14.93 -12.60 9.48
N PHE A 291 -13.67 -12.27 9.15
CA PHE A 291 -12.52 -12.72 9.92
C PHE A 291 -12.50 -12.10 11.33
N ARG A 292 -12.81 -10.81 11.48
CA ARG A 292 -12.92 -10.11 12.77
C ARG A 292 -13.99 -10.71 13.67
N LYS A 293 -15.13 -11.11 13.09
CA LYS A 293 -16.24 -11.73 13.80
C LYS A 293 -16.02 -13.22 14.10
N GLY A 294 -14.93 -13.82 13.56
CA GLY A 294 -14.65 -15.25 13.72
C GLY A 294 -15.52 -16.15 12.85
N GLU A 295 -16.27 -15.59 11.89
CA GLU A 295 -17.11 -16.36 10.94
C GLU A 295 -16.22 -17.19 10.00
N ILE A 296 -15.02 -16.69 9.65
CA ILE A 296 -13.99 -17.40 8.93
C ILE A 296 -12.71 -17.46 9.79
N PRO A 297 -12.19 -18.64 10.14
CA PRO A 297 -11.00 -18.77 10.97
C PRO A 297 -9.69 -18.55 10.20
N LEU A 298 -9.68 -18.71 8.88
CA LEU A 298 -8.48 -18.62 8.06
C LEU A 298 -8.57 -17.45 7.07
N LEU A 299 -7.47 -16.68 6.97
CA LEU A 299 -7.37 -15.59 5.99
C LEU A 299 -6.09 -15.77 5.17
N VAL A 300 -6.20 -15.98 3.86
CA VAL A 300 -5.06 -16.00 2.94
C VAL A 300 -4.83 -14.60 2.42
N ALA A 301 -3.64 -14.06 2.61
CA ALA A 301 -3.36 -12.66 2.27
C ALA A 301 -1.99 -12.47 1.61
N SER A 302 -1.87 -11.45 0.78
CA SER A 302 -0.57 -10.92 0.37
C SER A 302 -0.10 -9.84 1.35
N ASP A 303 1.22 -9.62 1.44
CA ASP A 303 1.79 -8.60 2.32
C ASP A 303 1.17 -7.23 2.13
N VAL A 304 1.09 -6.78 0.88
CA VAL A 304 0.50 -5.48 0.53
C VAL A 304 -0.93 -5.35 1.05
N ALA A 305 -1.70 -6.44 1.01
CA ALA A 305 -3.10 -6.42 1.40
C ALA A 305 -3.32 -6.59 2.91
N ALA A 306 -2.42 -7.27 3.61
CA ALA A 306 -2.54 -7.56 5.05
C ALA A 306 -1.80 -6.56 5.95
N ARG A 307 -0.82 -5.83 5.40
CA ARG A 307 -0.07 -4.83 6.17
C ARG A 307 -0.95 -3.66 6.56
N GLY A 308 -0.74 -3.17 7.79
CA GLY A 308 -1.45 -2.01 8.34
C GLY A 308 -2.92 -2.24 8.65
N LEU A 309 -3.45 -3.43 8.42
CA LEU A 309 -4.81 -3.75 8.83
C LEU A 309 -4.87 -3.95 10.35
N ASP A 310 -5.88 -3.38 10.97
CA ASP A 310 -6.29 -3.77 12.31
C ASP A 310 -6.96 -5.13 12.23
N ILE A 311 -6.13 -6.16 12.15
CA ILE A 311 -6.56 -7.55 12.22
C ILE A 311 -6.48 -8.00 13.68
N PRO A 312 -7.52 -8.65 14.22
CA PRO A 312 -7.46 -9.22 15.54
C PRO A 312 -6.19 -10.07 15.72
N THR A 313 -5.66 -10.09 16.94
CA THR A 313 -4.52 -10.96 17.24
C THR A 313 -4.88 -12.39 16.89
N THR A 314 -4.11 -12.99 16.00
CA THR A 314 -4.31 -14.37 15.56
C THR A 314 -3.55 -15.34 16.46
N SER A 315 -4.06 -16.56 16.59
CA SER A 315 -3.36 -17.63 17.29
C SER A 315 -2.12 -18.09 16.47
N HIS A 316 -2.27 -18.13 15.14
CA HIS A 316 -1.24 -18.62 14.23
C HIS A 316 -0.97 -17.69 13.06
N VAL A 317 0.28 -17.69 12.60
CA VAL A 317 0.72 -17.13 11.34
C VAL A 317 1.41 -18.20 10.52
N PHE A 318 0.98 -18.42 9.30
CA PHE A 318 1.63 -19.31 8.36
C PHE A 318 2.27 -18.49 7.25
N ASN A 319 3.59 -18.55 7.10
CA ASN A 319 4.29 -18.05 5.93
C ASN A 319 4.28 -19.18 4.88
N PHE A 320 3.23 -19.20 4.04
CA PHE A 320 3.18 -20.13 2.91
C PHE A 320 4.35 -19.88 1.96
N ASP A 321 4.68 -18.61 1.72
CA ASP A 321 5.91 -18.19 1.08
C ASP A 321 6.79 -17.45 2.07
N VAL A 322 8.09 -17.80 2.11
CA VAL A 322 9.08 -17.02 2.85
C VAL A 322 9.15 -15.60 2.23
N PRO A 323 9.05 -14.52 3.02
CA PRO A 323 9.07 -13.17 2.47
C PRO A 323 10.43 -12.85 1.83
N HIS A 324 10.40 -11.98 0.81
CA HIS A 324 11.62 -11.55 0.11
C HIS A 324 12.46 -10.59 0.96
N HIS A 325 11.82 -9.76 1.77
CA HIS A 325 12.47 -8.82 2.68
C HIS A 325 12.37 -9.31 4.13
N PRO A 326 13.48 -9.33 4.87
CA PRO A 326 13.47 -9.81 6.26
C PRO A 326 12.51 -9.04 7.19
N ASP A 327 12.36 -7.73 6.97
CA ASP A 327 11.43 -6.90 7.74
C ASP A 327 9.98 -7.37 7.61
N ASP A 328 9.59 -7.89 6.44
CA ASP A 328 8.26 -8.44 6.23
C ASP A 328 7.98 -9.63 7.13
N TYR A 329 9.00 -10.44 7.40
CA TYR A 329 8.86 -11.54 8.34
C TYR A 329 8.43 -11.06 9.71
N VAL A 330 9.09 -10.04 10.24
CA VAL A 330 8.75 -9.45 11.55
C VAL A 330 7.33 -8.88 11.55
N HIS A 331 6.94 -8.20 10.46
CA HIS A 331 5.59 -7.64 10.30
C HIS A 331 4.51 -8.72 10.21
N ARG A 332 4.79 -9.86 9.55
CA ARG A 332 3.88 -11.00 9.44
C ARG A 332 3.69 -11.69 10.78
N ILE A 333 4.78 -12.10 11.45
CA ILE A 333 4.71 -12.78 12.73
C ILE A 333 4.15 -11.88 13.84
N GLY A 334 4.35 -10.57 13.73
CA GLY A 334 3.74 -9.59 14.62
C GLY A 334 2.20 -9.51 14.53
N ARG A 335 1.54 -10.34 13.70
CA ARG A 335 0.07 -10.51 13.73
C ARG A 335 -0.38 -11.49 14.80
N THR A 336 0.54 -12.25 15.39
CA THR A 336 0.30 -13.11 16.56
C THR A 336 1.13 -12.66 17.76
N GLY A 337 0.94 -13.24 18.92
CA GLY A 337 1.72 -12.93 20.12
C GLY A 337 1.52 -11.52 20.69
N ARG A 338 0.35 -10.89 20.50
CA ARG A 338 0.06 -9.54 20.99
C ARG A 338 -0.68 -9.56 22.33
N ALA A 339 -0.56 -8.45 23.08
CA ALA A 339 -1.26 -8.24 24.36
C ALA A 339 -1.00 -9.35 25.39
N GLY A 340 0.23 -9.90 25.44
CA GLY A 340 0.60 -10.92 26.42
C GLY A 340 0.09 -12.34 26.08
N ARG A 341 -0.53 -12.54 24.94
CA ARG A 341 -0.96 -13.88 24.46
C ARG A 341 0.20 -14.58 23.74
N ALA A 342 0.33 -15.89 23.95
CA ALA A 342 1.24 -16.71 23.16
C ALA A 342 0.75 -16.81 21.70
N GLY A 343 1.69 -16.89 20.76
CA GLY A 343 1.39 -17.04 19.34
C GLY A 343 2.35 -18.00 18.66
N THR A 344 1.93 -18.58 17.54
CA THR A 344 2.76 -19.51 16.76
C THR A 344 2.93 -19.00 15.33
N ALA A 345 4.17 -18.98 14.85
CA ALA A 345 4.51 -18.64 13.48
C ALA A 345 5.25 -19.80 12.80
N ILE A 346 4.73 -20.28 11.68
CA ILE A 346 5.29 -21.42 10.94
C ILE A 346 5.61 -20.99 9.52
N SER A 347 6.84 -21.22 9.07
CA SER A 347 7.30 -20.91 7.72
C SER A 347 7.52 -22.18 6.91
N ILE A 348 6.90 -22.29 5.73
CA ILE A 348 7.11 -23.38 4.79
C ILE A 348 8.27 -22.99 3.88
N VAL A 349 9.38 -23.70 4.01
CA VAL A 349 10.67 -23.36 3.39
C VAL A 349 10.99 -24.35 2.29
N THR A 350 11.29 -23.85 1.10
CA THR A 350 11.84 -24.65 -0.02
C THR A 350 13.36 -24.45 -0.11
N PRO A 351 14.08 -25.31 -0.84
CA PRO A 351 15.53 -25.12 -1.05
C PRO A 351 15.90 -23.76 -1.70
N LEU A 352 14.94 -23.11 -2.38
CA LEU A 352 15.15 -21.81 -3.01
C LEU A 352 15.12 -20.65 -1.99
N ASP A 353 14.51 -20.86 -0.83
CA ASP A 353 14.29 -19.82 0.18
C ASP A 353 15.48 -19.68 1.16
N SER A 354 16.53 -20.49 1.03
CA SER A 354 17.65 -20.57 1.98
C SER A 354 18.31 -19.20 2.24
N LYS A 355 18.50 -18.37 1.21
CA LYS A 355 19.09 -17.03 1.36
C LYS A 355 18.19 -16.10 2.16
N SER A 356 16.89 -16.16 1.91
CA SER A 356 15.89 -15.32 2.63
C SER A 356 15.80 -15.74 4.09
N VAL A 357 15.81 -17.05 4.38
CA VAL A 357 15.82 -17.56 5.77
C VAL A 357 17.04 -17.07 6.54
N VAL A 358 18.23 -17.17 5.96
CA VAL A 358 19.48 -16.69 6.60
C VAL A 358 19.41 -15.17 6.86
N ALA A 359 18.87 -14.39 5.92
CA ALA A 359 18.71 -12.95 6.13
C ALA A 359 17.70 -12.62 7.23
N ILE A 360 16.61 -13.40 7.34
CA ILE A 360 15.61 -13.28 8.41
C ILE A 360 16.25 -13.61 9.77
N GLU A 361 16.93 -14.76 9.88
CA GLU A 361 17.61 -15.19 11.12
C GLU A 361 18.65 -14.18 11.58
N LYS A 362 19.38 -13.56 10.65
CA LYS A 362 20.32 -12.48 10.95
C LYS A 362 19.60 -11.24 11.50
N LEU A 363 18.43 -10.87 10.94
CA LEU A 363 17.65 -9.72 11.39
C LEU A 363 17.09 -9.95 12.80
N ILE A 364 16.52 -11.15 13.04
CA ILE A 364 15.91 -11.48 14.34
C ILE A 364 16.93 -11.89 15.41
N GLY A 365 18.19 -12.10 15.04
CA GLY A 365 19.28 -12.46 15.94
C GLY A 365 19.20 -13.88 16.52
N GLN A 366 18.38 -14.75 15.95
CA GLN A 366 18.22 -16.15 16.38
C GLN A 366 17.89 -17.05 15.19
N SER A 367 18.27 -18.33 15.29
CA SER A 367 17.85 -19.34 14.31
C SER A 367 16.40 -19.74 14.52
N ILE A 368 15.70 -20.02 13.43
CA ILE A 368 14.33 -20.52 13.47
C ILE A 368 14.37 -22.04 13.58
N PRO A 369 13.88 -22.64 14.67
CA PRO A 369 13.91 -24.10 14.85
C PRO A 369 13.16 -24.82 13.72
N ARG A 370 13.68 -25.96 13.31
CA ARG A 370 12.93 -26.85 12.42
C ARG A 370 11.89 -27.61 13.25
N ALA A 371 10.64 -27.61 12.79
CA ALA A 371 9.62 -28.44 13.42
C ALA A 371 10.00 -29.91 13.23
N GLU A 372 10.17 -30.64 14.34
CA GLU A 372 10.40 -32.05 14.31
C GLU A 372 9.12 -32.80 13.94
N GLY A 373 9.10 -33.39 12.77
CA GLY A 373 8.05 -34.28 12.29
C GLY A 373 8.53 -34.90 11.00
N ASN A 374 8.62 -36.26 10.97
CA ASN A 374 8.78 -37.01 9.72
C ASN A 374 7.55 -36.81 8.86
N PHE A 375 7.56 -35.72 8.06
CA PHE A 375 6.55 -35.41 7.11
C PHE A 375 6.73 -36.26 5.85
N THR A 376 6.40 -37.55 5.94
CA THR A 376 6.25 -38.40 4.78
C THR A 376 4.88 -38.07 4.13
N PRO A 377 4.82 -37.85 2.80
CA PRO A 377 3.54 -37.66 2.11
C PRO A 377 2.61 -38.85 2.35
N SER A 378 1.39 -38.62 2.83
CA SER A 378 0.40 -39.68 2.89
C SER A 378 -0.15 -39.97 1.51
N ALA A 379 -0.28 -41.23 1.16
CA ALA A 379 -0.73 -41.71 -0.15
C ALA A 379 -2.19 -41.36 -0.49
N GLU A 380 -2.93 -40.74 0.43
CA GLU A 380 -4.37 -40.47 0.27
C GLU A 380 -4.70 -39.20 -0.52
N ASP A 381 -3.74 -38.29 -0.73
CA ASP A 381 -3.98 -37.02 -1.45
C ASP A 381 -3.51 -37.02 -2.93
N SER A 382 -3.15 -38.19 -3.49
CA SER A 382 -2.65 -38.31 -4.87
C SER A 382 -3.73 -38.51 -5.95
N GLU A 383 -5.02 -38.44 -5.62
CA GLU A 383 -6.09 -38.48 -6.62
C GLU A 383 -6.35 -37.12 -7.24
N GLY A 384 -5.72 -36.91 -8.43
CA GLY A 384 -6.02 -35.72 -9.23
C GLY A 384 -5.05 -35.37 -10.35
N ALA A 385 -4.08 -36.21 -10.65
CA ALA A 385 -3.27 -36.02 -11.85
C ALA A 385 -3.74 -37.03 -12.94
N PRO A 386 -4.07 -36.57 -14.17
CA PRO A 386 -4.37 -37.51 -15.25
C PRO A 386 -3.11 -38.32 -15.59
N PRO A 387 -3.23 -39.63 -15.89
CA PRO A 387 -2.09 -40.47 -16.17
C PRO A 387 -1.34 -39.96 -17.43
N ARG A 388 -0.07 -39.67 -17.28
CA ARG A 388 0.84 -39.49 -18.41
C ARG A 388 1.06 -40.86 -19.03
N GLU A 389 0.47 -41.12 -20.20
CA GLU A 389 0.79 -42.26 -21.05
C GLU A 389 2.29 -42.27 -21.34
N HIS A 390 2.97 -43.23 -20.74
CA HIS A 390 4.30 -43.66 -21.16
C HIS A 390 4.17 -44.38 -22.51
N ARG A 391 4.41 -43.69 -23.61
CA ARG A 391 4.72 -44.33 -24.89
C ARG A 391 6.15 -44.88 -24.78
N SER A 392 6.23 -46.13 -24.42
CA SER A 392 7.40 -46.97 -24.63
C SER A 392 7.67 -47.09 -26.14
N ARG A 393 8.77 -46.52 -26.58
CA ARG A 393 9.37 -46.86 -27.86
C ARG A 393 10.36 -48.00 -27.67
N GLU A 394 9.86 -49.18 -27.95
CA GLU A 394 10.67 -50.39 -28.13
C GLU A 394 11.45 -50.28 -29.42
N GLY A 395 12.72 -50.66 -29.38
CA GLY A 395 13.66 -50.48 -30.45
C GLY A 395 13.54 -51.50 -31.56
N SER A 396 13.93 -51.07 -32.74
CA SER A 396 14.41 -52.00 -33.78
C SER A 396 15.66 -51.44 -34.45
N ARG A 397 16.78 -52.16 -34.19
CA ARG A 397 18.06 -52.03 -34.88
C ARG A 397 17.97 -52.70 -36.26
N ARG A 398 18.51 -52.02 -37.30
CA ARG A 398 19.20 -52.51 -38.52
C ARG A 398 19.21 -51.33 -39.48
N GLY A 399 20.26 -50.80 -40.08
CA GLY A 399 21.53 -51.27 -40.43
C GLY A 399 21.93 -50.62 -41.74
N ARG A 400 23.14 -50.03 -41.79
CA ARG A 400 23.94 -49.74 -43.00
C ARG A 400 23.54 -48.66 -44.00
N GLY A 401 24.46 -47.75 -44.25
CA GLY A 401 24.78 -47.18 -45.54
C GLY A 401 25.05 -45.68 -45.59
N LYS A 402 26.31 -45.26 -45.44
CA LYS A 402 26.87 -44.03 -46.05
C LYS A 402 27.02 -44.27 -47.56
N PRO A 403 27.04 -43.27 -48.48
CA PRO A 403 28.04 -42.23 -48.50
C PRO A 403 27.59 -40.84 -49.04
N GLN A 404 28.35 -39.86 -48.61
CA GLN A 404 28.90 -38.63 -49.26
C GLN A 404 28.38 -38.20 -50.65
N ARG A 405 28.14 -36.87 -50.77
CA ARG A 405 28.77 -35.86 -51.66
C ARG A 405 27.85 -34.64 -51.78
N GLU A 406 28.32 -33.54 -51.33
CA GLU A 406 29.00 -32.40 -51.99
C GLU A 406 28.12 -31.46 -52.83
N ARG A 407 28.25 -30.18 -52.45
CA ARG A 407 28.30 -28.93 -53.24
C ARG A 407 27.05 -28.18 -53.66
N GLU A 408 27.00 -27.02 -53.06
CA GLU A 408 26.56 -25.69 -53.61
C GLU A 408 26.84 -25.49 -55.12
N PRO A 409 26.49 -24.36 -55.72
CA PRO A 409 25.49 -23.29 -55.50
C PRO A 409 24.80 -22.78 -56.83
N ARG A 410 24.11 -21.67 -56.73
CA ARG A 410 23.89 -20.60 -57.72
C ARG A 410 22.53 -20.44 -58.41
N ARG A 411 22.02 -19.25 -58.13
CA ARG A 411 21.55 -18.15 -59.03
C ARG A 411 20.22 -18.27 -59.79
N ALA A 412 19.37 -17.28 -59.47
CA ALA A 412 18.92 -16.18 -60.33
C ALA A 412 17.75 -16.41 -61.31
N GLY A 413 16.87 -15.43 -61.25
CA GLY A 413 16.04 -15.02 -62.38
C GLY A 413 14.61 -15.54 -62.25
N GLY A 414 13.59 -14.77 -62.17
CA GLY A 414 13.20 -13.65 -62.95
C GLY A 414 11.79 -13.83 -63.46
N GLN A 415 11.02 -12.76 -63.36
CA GLN A 415 9.89 -12.41 -64.24
C GLN A 415 8.47 -13.00 -63.99
N ARG A 416 7.57 -12.09 -63.53
CA ARG A 416 6.43 -11.49 -64.25
C ARG A 416 5.31 -12.42 -64.71
N HIS A 417 4.12 -12.14 -64.25
CA HIS A 417 2.92 -11.64 -64.98
C HIS A 417 1.76 -11.63 -63.99
N GLN A 418 1.14 -10.47 -63.75
CA GLN A 418 -0.04 -9.89 -64.39
C GLN A 418 -1.35 -10.65 -64.11
N GLY A 419 -2.25 -9.87 -63.46
CA GLY A 419 -3.60 -9.78 -63.98
C GLY A 419 -4.72 -9.70 -62.96
N GLY A 420 -5.42 -8.55 -62.94
CA GLY A 420 -6.83 -8.39 -62.71
C GLY A 420 -7.25 -8.01 -61.29
N ALA A 421 -7.47 -6.79 -60.98
CA ALA A 421 -8.51 -5.80 -61.30
C ALA A 421 -9.87 -6.11 -60.69
N GLN A 422 -10.34 -5.12 -60.01
CA GLN A 422 -11.67 -4.55 -59.80
C GLN A 422 -11.98 -4.38 -58.31
N GLU A 423 -12.39 -3.32 -57.75
CA GLU A 423 -12.90 -2.01 -58.04
C GLU A 423 -13.47 -1.48 -56.75
N SER A 424 -13.18 -0.24 -56.47
CA SER A 424 -13.81 0.60 -55.41
C SER A 424 -15.24 1.01 -55.82
N PRO A 425 -16.05 1.66 -54.96
CA PRO A 425 -15.91 3.09 -54.81
C PRO A 425 -16.27 3.69 -53.40
N ALA A 426 -15.72 4.84 -53.16
CA ALA A 426 -16.27 5.92 -52.31
C ALA A 426 -17.29 6.74 -53.14
N PRO A 427 -18.15 7.59 -52.53
CA PRO A 427 -17.82 9.01 -52.54
C PRO A 427 -18.30 9.85 -51.33
N SER A 428 -17.58 10.94 -51.05
CA SER A 428 -17.88 12.38 -51.08
C SER A 428 -18.97 12.90 -50.12
N SER A 429 -18.86 14.03 -49.46
CA SER A 429 -18.69 15.40 -49.91
C SER A 429 -18.61 16.40 -48.74
N THR A 430 -17.74 17.36 -48.88
CA THR A 430 -17.77 18.70 -48.21
C THR A 430 -18.86 19.58 -48.86
N PRO A 431 -19.31 20.73 -48.26
CA PRO A 431 -18.68 22.00 -48.60
C PRO A 431 -18.60 23.09 -47.50
N LYS A 432 -17.62 23.98 -47.69
CA LYS A 432 -17.61 25.40 -47.21
C LYS A 432 -18.53 26.26 -48.07
N PRO A 433 -18.98 27.50 -47.66
CA PRO A 433 -18.20 28.71 -47.91
C PRO A 433 -18.34 29.92 -46.92
N ARG A 434 -17.31 30.73 -46.83
CA ARG A 434 -17.17 32.14 -47.29
C ARG A 434 -17.96 33.25 -46.58
N ASN A 435 -17.24 34.20 -45.93
CA ASN A 435 -17.11 35.58 -46.39
C ASN A 435 -16.29 36.44 -45.41
N GLU A 436 -15.24 37.05 -45.99
CA GLU A 436 -14.62 38.31 -45.51
C GLU A 436 -15.40 39.53 -46.01
N PRO A 437 -15.13 40.75 -45.47
CA PRO A 437 -14.23 41.64 -46.21
C PRO A 437 -13.27 42.51 -45.38
N ARG A 438 -12.11 42.72 -45.95
CA ARG A 438 -11.09 43.74 -45.93
C ARG A 438 -11.47 45.12 -45.36
N ARG A 439 -10.50 45.73 -44.60
CA ARG A 439 -9.99 47.08 -44.94
C ARG A 439 -8.57 47.31 -44.35
N ALA A 440 -7.84 48.05 -45.11
CA ALA A 440 -6.43 48.28 -45.24
C ALA A 440 -5.78 49.26 -44.25
N SER A 441 -4.48 49.06 -44.09
CA SER A 441 -3.32 49.97 -44.09
C SER A 441 -3.09 50.93 -42.90
N ARG A 442 -1.93 50.74 -42.22
CA ARG A 442 -0.79 51.65 -42.29
C ARG A 442 0.39 51.08 -41.48
N GLU A 443 1.48 50.97 -42.17
CA GLU A 443 2.81 50.73 -41.62
C GLU A 443 3.29 51.90 -40.76
N THR A 444 3.85 51.61 -39.61
CA THR A 444 4.91 52.40 -38.97
C THR A 444 5.81 51.46 -38.20
N GLU A 445 7.08 51.52 -38.54
CA GLU A 445 8.21 50.81 -37.90
C GLU A 445 8.22 51.09 -36.41
N ALA A 446 8.45 50.03 -35.60
CA ALA A 446 8.81 50.15 -34.19
C ALA A 446 9.81 49.07 -33.84
N GLU A 447 10.86 49.51 -33.15
CA GLU A 447 12.02 48.80 -32.62
C GLU A 447 11.68 47.53 -31.84
N PRO A 448 12.63 46.55 -31.67
CA PRO A 448 12.35 45.28 -31.00
C PRO A 448 12.11 45.47 -29.51
N ALA A 449 10.92 45.11 -29.06
CA ALA A 449 10.54 45.08 -27.66
C ALA A 449 11.26 43.98 -26.92
N ALA A 450 11.85 44.34 -25.77
CA ALA A 450 12.47 43.38 -24.84
C ALA A 450 11.48 42.32 -24.36
N ASP A 451 11.93 41.09 -24.37
CA ASP A 451 11.18 39.93 -23.89
C ASP A 451 10.95 39.98 -22.35
N HIS A 452 9.70 40.26 -21.95
CA HIS A 452 9.25 40.30 -20.54
C HIS A 452 8.52 39.03 -20.09
N SER A 453 8.74 37.88 -20.76
CA SER A 453 7.97 36.63 -20.53
C SER A 453 8.16 36.00 -19.14
N HIS A 454 9.12 36.47 -18.34
CA HIS A 454 9.36 35.94 -16.98
C HIS A 454 8.92 36.87 -15.84
N LEU A 455 8.24 37.97 -16.12
CA LEU A 455 7.73 38.83 -15.07
C LEU A 455 6.30 38.47 -14.70
N PRO A 456 5.99 38.33 -13.38
CA PRO A 456 4.63 38.07 -12.92
C PRO A 456 3.66 39.19 -13.36
N ALA A 457 2.46 38.81 -13.79
CA ALA A 457 1.45 39.73 -14.40
C ALA A 457 1.07 40.94 -13.53
N PHE A 458 1.30 40.91 -12.21
CA PHE A 458 1.01 42.04 -11.31
C PHE A 458 2.02 43.19 -11.44
N LEU A 459 3.21 42.98 -11.97
CA LEU A 459 4.22 44.01 -12.22
C LEU A 459 3.98 44.77 -13.55
N LEU A 460 3.07 44.27 -14.37
CA LEU A 460 2.73 44.90 -15.68
C LEU A 460 1.52 45.82 -15.60
N ARG A 461 0.92 46.08 -14.42
CA ARG A 461 -0.19 46.98 -14.26
C ARG A 461 0.30 48.43 -14.04
N PRO A 462 -0.10 49.40 -14.86
CA PRO A 462 0.23 50.80 -14.64
C PRO A 462 -0.43 51.34 -13.36
N VAL A 463 0.38 51.92 -12.48
CA VAL A 463 -0.09 52.63 -11.28
C VAL A 463 -0.76 53.91 -11.70
N ARG A 464 -2.07 54.01 -11.53
CA ARG A 464 -2.79 55.32 -11.68
C ARG A 464 -2.48 56.17 -10.45
N ALA A 465 -1.63 57.18 -10.62
CA ALA A 465 -1.49 58.24 -9.64
C ALA A 465 -2.82 59.04 -9.55
N ARG A 466 -3.41 59.13 -8.35
CA ARG A 466 -4.46 60.11 -8.06
C ARG A 466 -3.78 61.45 -7.81
N VAL A 467 -4.11 62.40 -8.64
CA VAL A 467 -3.95 63.82 -8.37
C VAL A 467 -5.12 64.30 -7.50
#